data_14525314ebd07e587604fc40a2e9c3ed
#
_entry.id   14525314ebd07e587604fc40a2e9c3ed
#
_cell.length_a   1.000
_cell.length_b   1.000
_cell.length_c   1.000
_cell.angle_alpha   90.00
_cell.angle_beta   90.00
_cell.angle_gamma   90.00
#
_symmetry.space_group_name_H-M   'P 1'
#
loop_
_entity.id
_entity.type
_entity.pdbx_description
1 polymer ?
#
loop_
_entity_poly.entity_id
_entity_poly.type
_entity_poly.pdbx_seq_one_letter_code
_entity_poly.pdbx_strand_id
1 'polypeptide(L)'
;MILQLQQKYFTIGGDKFNITDENGTPVYQAKEIFFKLRGNAHLYDVQGNEICFMEAKILSWFGQYNIWAREGDTTPLGIFKGTFYPVPFVKRWRLDYMGKKFVVKCGPYNCKVFPSDDNWKYDKKHMAGHIHKRLLKIRDTYKMDFDESALPPQIAAIITLWFDTAFHNNQH
;
A
#
# COMPACT_ATOMS: atom_id res chain seq x y z
N MET A 1 -6.75 14.46 -4.66
CA MET A 1 -5.87 13.88 -5.71
C MET A 1 -6.26 12.46 -6.02
N ILE A 2 -6.01 12.02 -7.24
CA ILE A 2 -6.23 10.65 -7.68
C ILE A 2 -4.88 10.04 -8.06
N LEU A 3 -4.56 8.88 -7.50
CA LEU A 3 -3.46 8.04 -7.96
C LEU A 3 -4.02 6.79 -8.64
N GLN A 4 -3.40 6.38 -9.75
CA GLN A 4 -3.72 5.17 -10.47
C GLN A 4 -2.48 4.28 -10.51
N LEU A 5 -2.57 3.08 -9.96
CA LEU A 5 -1.54 2.06 -10.04
C LEU A 5 -1.89 1.09 -11.16
N GLN A 6 -1.03 1.00 -12.16
CA GLN A 6 -1.17 0.09 -13.29
C GLN A 6 0.00 -0.88 -13.35
N GLN A 7 -0.30 -2.17 -13.34
CA GLN A 7 0.69 -3.21 -13.56
C GLN A 7 1.24 -3.12 -14.99
N LYS A 8 2.53 -2.97 -15.14
CA LYS A 8 3.15 -2.70 -16.45
C LYS A 8 3.52 -3.97 -17.21
N TYR A 9 4.15 -4.94 -16.56
CA TYR A 9 4.57 -6.22 -17.16
C TYR A 9 4.87 -7.27 -16.10
N PHE A 10 4.56 -8.52 -16.41
CA PHE A 10 5.11 -9.70 -15.75
C PHE A 10 6.56 -9.86 -16.22
N THR A 11 7.53 -9.74 -15.33
CA THR A 11 8.94 -10.01 -15.63
C THR A 11 9.44 -11.15 -14.76
N ILE A 12 10.41 -11.92 -15.25
CA ILE A 12 11.04 -13.03 -14.51
C ILE A 12 11.67 -12.58 -13.16
N GLY A 13 11.77 -11.27 -12.91
CA GLY A 13 12.34 -10.69 -11.68
C GLY A 13 11.32 -9.98 -10.77
N GLY A 14 10.03 -10.03 -11.08
CA GLY A 14 8.97 -9.36 -10.33
C GLY A 14 8.14 -8.39 -11.17
N ASP A 15 7.05 -7.89 -10.61
CA ASP A 15 6.16 -6.96 -11.29
C ASP A 15 6.67 -5.52 -11.20
N LYS A 16 6.49 -4.80 -12.29
CA LYS A 16 6.72 -3.35 -12.34
C LYS A 16 5.41 -2.62 -12.48
N PHE A 17 5.23 -1.57 -11.69
CA PHE A 17 4.05 -0.72 -11.68
C PHE A 17 4.42 0.71 -12.01
N ASN A 18 3.56 1.39 -12.76
CA ASN A 18 3.56 2.84 -12.81
C ASN A 18 2.42 3.36 -11.94
N ILE A 19 2.72 4.35 -11.13
CA ILE A 19 1.72 5.11 -10.36
C ILE A 19 1.62 6.47 -11.02
N THR A 20 0.45 6.77 -11.59
CA THR A 20 0.18 8.02 -12.32
C THR A 20 -0.89 8.83 -11.58
N ASP A 21 -0.94 10.14 -11.86
CA ASP A 21 -2.04 10.99 -11.47
C ASP A 21 -3.28 10.75 -12.36
N GLU A 22 -4.32 11.55 -12.19
CA GLU A 22 -5.57 11.49 -12.95
C GLU A 22 -5.39 11.82 -14.45
N ASN A 23 -4.34 12.56 -14.80
CA ASN A 23 -4.00 12.95 -16.17
C ASN A 23 -3.09 11.91 -16.86
N GLY A 24 -2.71 10.84 -16.15
CA GLY A 24 -1.79 9.83 -16.64
C GLY A 24 -0.32 10.22 -16.51
N THR A 25 0.01 11.32 -15.82
CA THR A 25 1.38 11.76 -15.58
C THR A 25 2.02 10.84 -14.54
N PRO A 26 3.21 10.27 -14.80
CA PRO A 26 3.92 9.45 -13.82
C PRO A 26 4.26 10.26 -12.55
N VAL A 27 3.93 9.72 -11.38
CA VAL A 27 4.24 10.30 -10.07
C VAL A 27 5.22 9.42 -9.31
N TYR A 28 5.04 8.09 -9.37
CA TYR A 28 5.91 7.11 -8.75
C TYR A 28 6.07 5.89 -9.64
N GLN A 29 7.10 5.10 -9.34
CA GLN A 29 7.32 3.78 -9.90
C GLN A 29 7.46 2.77 -8.75
N ALA A 30 6.95 1.55 -8.93
CA ALA A 30 7.12 0.50 -7.96
C ALA A 30 7.64 -0.78 -8.63
N LYS A 31 8.37 -1.58 -7.85
CA LYS A 31 8.87 -2.89 -8.25
C LYS A 31 8.60 -3.89 -7.13
N GLU A 32 7.87 -4.95 -7.43
CA GLU A 32 7.72 -6.11 -6.55
C GLU A 32 8.71 -7.20 -6.91
N ILE A 33 9.21 -7.93 -5.90
CA ILE A 33 10.14 -9.03 -6.07
C ILE A 33 9.45 -10.31 -5.58
N PHE A 34 8.97 -11.15 -6.52
CA PHE A 34 8.21 -12.36 -6.22
C PHE A 34 9.01 -13.54 -5.68
N PHE A 35 10.31 -13.63 -5.99
CA PHE A 35 11.11 -14.81 -5.65
C PHE A 35 11.67 -14.86 -4.23
N LYS A 36 11.39 -13.86 -3.39
CA LYS A 36 11.69 -13.94 -1.98
C LYS A 36 10.51 -14.57 -1.24
N LEU A 37 10.76 -15.45 -0.29
CA LEU A 37 9.76 -16.03 0.64
C LEU A 37 8.94 -14.95 1.39
N ARG A 38 9.24 -13.68 1.14
CA ARG A 38 8.62 -12.48 1.69
C ARG A 38 8.19 -11.61 0.52
N GLY A 39 6.94 -11.16 0.50
CA GLY A 39 6.52 -10.13 -0.42
C GLY A 39 7.31 -8.85 -0.15
N ASN A 40 8.15 -8.46 -1.08
CA ASN A 40 8.97 -7.24 -1.00
C ASN A 40 8.56 -6.30 -2.10
N ALA A 41 8.48 -5.01 -1.80
CA ALA A 41 8.17 -3.99 -2.78
C ALA A 41 9.06 -2.76 -2.58
N HIS A 42 9.52 -2.18 -3.67
CA HIS A 42 10.27 -0.93 -3.72
C HIS A 42 9.42 0.15 -4.35
N LEU A 43 9.42 1.34 -3.77
CA LEU A 43 8.78 2.53 -4.30
C LEU A 43 9.85 3.56 -4.67
N TYR A 44 9.78 4.09 -5.88
CA TYR A 44 10.70 5.08 -6.43
C TYR A 44 9.96 6.34 -6.86
N ASP A 45 10.61 7.48 -6.81
CA ASP A 45 10.15 8.70 -7.46
C ASP A 45 10.34 8.63 -8.99
N VAL A 46 9.92 9.67 -9.70
CA VAL A 46 10.05 9.75 -11.17
C VAL A 46 11.49 9.89 -11.62
N GLN A 47 12.42 10.32 -10.75
CA GLN A 47 13.85 10.40 -11.01
C GLN A 47 14.56 9.08 -10.76
N GLY A 48 13.87 8.07 -10.23
CA GLY A 48 14.41 6.76 -9.91
C GLY A 48 15.07 6.67 -8.53
N ASN A 49 14.90 7.68 -7.66
CA ASN A 49 15.37 7.59 -6.28
C ASN A 49 14.41 6.71 -5.47
N GLU A 50 14.96 5.79 -4.69
CA GLU A 50 14.16 4.95 -3.81
C GLU A 50 13.56 5.79 -2.68
N ILE A 51 12.22 5.75 -2.56
CA ILE A 51 11.46 6.44 -1.51
C ILE A 51 11.33 5.54 -0.29
N CYS A 52 11.01 4.26 -0.52
CA CYS A 52 10.92 3.27 0.54
C CYS A 52 11.03 1.85 -0.01
N PHE A 53 11.44 0.96 0.87
CA PHE A 53 11.40 -0.48 0.73
C PHE A 53 10.41 -1.07 1.74
N MET A 54 9.53 -1.93 1.28
CA MET A 54 8.52 -2.59 2.11
C MET A 54 8.75 -4.09 2.11
N GLU A 55 8.79 -4.71 3.28
CA GLU A 55 9.03 -6.13 3.45
C GLU A 55 8.02 -6.78 4.39
N ALA A 56 7.43 -7.90 3.96
CA ALA A 56 6.53 -8.70 4.79
C ALA A 56 7.30 -9.46 5.88
N LYS A 57 6.81 -9.43 7.12
CA LYS A 57 7.33 -10.22 8.23
C LYS A 57 6.72 -11.63 8.18
N ILE A 58 7.59 -12.66 8.08
CA ILE A 58 7.15 -14.07 7.90
C ILE A 58 6.30 -14.57 9.07
N LEU A 59 6.69 -14.27 10.31
CA LEU A 59 6.00 -14.76 11.51
C LEU A 59 5.12 -13.65 12.10
N SER A 60 3.96 -13.43 11.50
CA SER A 60 2.96 -12.51 12.03
C SER A 60 1.56 -13.11 11.89
N TRP A 61 0.85 -13.26 13.02
CA TRP A 61 -0.50 -13.85 13.07
C TRP A 61 -1.54 -13.17 12.19
N PHE A 62 -1.43 -11.84 12.02
CA PHE A 62 -2.37 -11.04 11.23
C PHE A 62 -1.72 -10.37 10.03
N GLY A 63 -0.45 -10.71 9.75
CA GLY A 63 0.37 -10.05 8.75
C GLY A 63 0.99 -8.75 9.27
N GLN A 64 2.24 -8.52 8.88
CA GLN A 64 2.97 -7.28 9.16
C GLN A 64 3.92 -6.99 8.01
N TYR A 65 4.00 -5.72 7.62
CA TYR A 65 5.01 -5.19 6.71
C TYR A 65 5.81 -4.11 7.44
N ASN A 66 7.12 -4.21 7.36
CA ASN A 66 7.99 -3.12 7.78
C ASN A 66 8.31 -2.25 6.57
N ILE A 67 8.41 -0.95 6.79
CA ILE A 67 8.69 0.05 5.77
C ILE A 67 10.02 0.70 6.14
N TRP A 68 11.01 0.63 5.25
CA TRP A 68 12.35 1.12 5.43
C TRP A 68 12.62 2.25 4.44
N ALA A 69 13.60 3.11 4.69
CA ALA A 69 14.04 4.08 3.68
C ALA A 69 14.72 3.36 2.51
N ARG A 70 15.51 2.33 2.82
CA ARG A 70 16.20 1.48 1.82
C ARG A 70 16.29 0.05 2.30
N GLU A 71 16.49 -0.89 1.37
CA GLU A 71 16.81 -2.29 1.70
C GLU A 71 18.12 -2.35 2.50
N GLY A 72 18.09 -3.05 3.64
CA GLY A 72 19.25 -3.21 4.55
C GLY A 72 19.32 -2.20 5.70
N ASP A 73 18.45 -1.21 5.76
CA ASP A 73 18.35 -0.31 6.90
C ASP A 73 17.94 -1.06 8.17
N THR A 74 18.40 -0.60 9.33
CA THR A 74 18.13 -1.23 10.63
C THR A 74 16.93 -0.66 11.35
N THR A 75 16.54 0.59 11.04
CA THR A 75 15.43 1.29 11.69
C THR A 75 14.30 1.51 10.69
N PRO A 76 13.09 0.93 10.89
CA PRO A 76 11.99 1.11 9.98
C PRO A 76 11.42 2.55 10.08
N LEU A 77 11.05 3.12 8.94
CA LEU A 77 10.29 4.37 8.86
C LEU A 77 8.84 4.16 9.30
N GLY A 78 8.34 2.95 9.17
CA GLY A 78 6.96 2.64 9.52
C GLY A 78 6.67 1.15 9.57
N ILE A 79 5.49 0.86 10.11
CA ILE A 79 4.97 -0.51 10.27
C ILE A 79 3.52 -0.53 9.80
N PHE A 80 3.20 -1.47 8.91
CA PHE A 80 1.86 -1.76 8.47
C PHE A 80 1.44 -3.11 9.05
N LYS A 81 0.55 -3.12 10.05
CA LYS A 81 0.20 -4.30 10.84
C LYS A 81 -1.29 -4.63 10.76
N GLY A 82 -1.60 -5.88 10.40
CA GLY A 82 -2.95 -6.43 10.50
C GLY A 82 -3.42 -6.53 11.95
N THR A 83 -4.71 -6.33 12.18
CA THR A 83 -5.34 -6.46 13.50
C THR A 83 -6.61 -7.28 13.38
N PHE A 84 -6.95 -7.99 14.47
CA PHE A 84 -8.21 -8.71 14.53
C PHE A 84 -9.40 -7.74 14.30
N TYR A 85 -10.35 -8.17 13.47
CA TYR A 85 -11.58 -7.44 13.23
C TYR A 85 -12.74 -8.44 13.05
N PRO A 86 -13.80 -8.35 13.84
CA PRO A 86 -14.84 -9.40 13.91
C PRO A 86 -15.82 -9.38 12.74
N VAL A 87 -15.65 -8.49 11.77
CA VAL A 87 -16.54 -8.41 10.59
C VAL A 87 -16.05 -9.37 9.51
N PRO A 88 -16.86 -10.34 9.04
CA PRO A 88 -16.49 -11.24 7.97
C PRO A 88 -16.06 -10.49 6.70
N PHE A 89 -15.04 -11.02 6.01
CA PHE A 89 -14.50 -10.47 4.76
C PHE A 89 -13.91 -9.06 4.82
N VAL A 90 -13.86 -8.43 6.00
CA VAL A 90 -13.20 -7.13 6.20
C VAL A 90 -11.95 -7.33 7.04
N LYS A 91 -10.81 -6.94 6.50
CA LYS A 91 -9.53 -6.89 7.22
C LYS A 91 -9.27 -5.47 7.69
N ARG A 92 -8.82 -5.33 8.93
CA ARG A 92 -8.40 -4.05 9.48
C ARG A 92 -6.89 -4.04 9.68
N TRP A 93 -6.25 -2.97 9.23
CA TRP A 93 -4.82 -2.76 9.34
C TRP A 93 -4.53 -1.40 10.00
N ARG A 94 -3.35 -1.30 10.60
CA ARG A 94 -2.83 -0.09 11.22
C ARG A 94 -1.52 0.25 10.56
N LEU A 95 -1.41 1.45 10.01
CA LEU A 95 -0.18 2.00 9.47
C LEU A 95 0.34 3.07 10.43
N ASP A 96 1.54 2.90 10.94
CA ASP A 96 2.34 3.96 11.55
C ASP A 96 3.50 4.25 10.60
N TYR A 97 3.56 5.47 10.08
CA TYR A 97 4.62 5.89 9.17
C TYR A 97 5.12 7.27 9.59
N MET A 98 6.36 7.33 10.10
CA MET A 98 7.00 8.56 10.58
C MET A 98 6.10 9.33 11.58
N GLY A 99 5.43 8.62 12.49
CA GLY A 99 4.52 9.19 13.48
C GLY A 99 3.12 9.54 12.99
N LYS A 100 2.84 9.42 11.69
CA LYS A 100 1.48 9.57 11.17
C LYS A 100 0.76 8.22 11.20
N LYS A 101 -0.42 8.19 11.82
CA LYS A 101 -1.17 6.95 12.05
C LYS A 101 -2.45 6.91 11.23
N PHE A 102 -2.68 5.75 10.60
CA PHE A 102 -3.87 5.50 9.79
C PHE A 102 -4.46 4.13 10.10
N VAL A 103 -5.78 4.07 10.15
CA VAL A 103 -6.53 2.80 10.13
C VAL A 103 -7.01 2.54 8.72
N VAL A 104 -6.67 1.37 8.18
CA VAL A 104 -7.06 0.94 6.84
C VAL A 104 -8.01 -0.24 6.96
N LYS A 105 -9.19 -0.14 6.35
CA LYS A 105 -10.20 -1.19 6.30
C LYS A 105 -10.36 -1.67 4.89
N CYS A 106 -10.08 -2.95 4.66
CA CYS A 106 -10.11 -3.54 3.34
C CYS A 106 -11.13 -4.66 3.23
N GLY A 107 -11.96 -4.57 2.20
CA GLY A 107 -12.66 -5.69 1.60
C GLY A 107 -11.85 -6.26 0.43
N PRO A 108 -12.39 -7.24 -0.32
CA PRO A 108 -11.66 -7.90 -1.40
C PRO A 108 -11.32 -6.99 -2.58
N TYR A 109 -12.07 -5.91 -2.80
CA TYR A 109 -11.92 -5.03 -3.96
C TYR A 109 -11.73 -3.54 -3.63
N ASN A 110 -11.74 -3.20 -2.35
CA ASN A 110 -11.63 -1.81 -1.92
C ASN A 110 -11.00 -1.69 -0.54
N CYS A 111 -10.37 -0.54 -0.29
CA CYS A 111 -9.90 -0.13 1.03
C CYS A 111 -10.32 1.29 1.33
N LYS A 112 -10.64 1.55 2.59
CA LYS A 112 -10.89 2.88 3.13
C LYS A 112 -9.82 3.23 4.14
N VAL A 113 -9.27 4.44 4.03
CA VAL A 113 -8.19 4.94 4.87
C VAL A 113 -8.70 6.07 5.76
N PHE A 114 -8.43 5.98 7.04
CA PHE A 114 -8.86 6.95 8.05
C PHE A 114 -7.66 7.42 8.86
N PRO A 115 -7.43 8.73 9.01
CA PRO A 115 -6.47 9.24 9.99
C PRO A 115 -6.87 8.77 11.39
N SER A 116 -5.90 8.49 12.24
CA SER A 116 -6.15 8.06 13.61
C SER A 116 -5.24 8.75 14.60
N ASP A 117 -5.67 8.79 15.86
CA ASP A 117 -4.85 9.23 16.98
C ASP A 117 -3.86 8.15 17.44
N ASP A 118 -3.10 8.45 18.48
CA ASP A 118 -2.11 7.53 19.07
C ASP A 118 -2.73 6.25 19.65
N ASN A 119 -4.00 6.27 20.00
CA ASN A 119 -4.77 5.12 20.51
C ASN A 119 -5.49 4.35 19.39
N TRP A 120 -5.22 4.67 18.12
CA TRP A 120 -5.87 4.07 16.96
C TRP A 120 -7.38 4.33 16.88
N LYS A 121 -7.86 5.42 17.51
CA LYS A 121 -9.22 5.91 17.33
C LYS A 121 -9.30 6.76 16.07
N TYR A 122 -10.36 6.61 15.30
CA TYR A 122 -10.60 7.35 14.06
C TYR A 122 -12.09 7.69 13.93
N ASP A 123 -12.36 8.79 13.25
CA ASP A 123 -13.72 9.18 12.90
C ASP A 123 -14.10 8.62 11.52
N LYS A 124 -15.17 7.85 11.45
CA LYS A 124 -15.68 7.26 10.20
C LYS A 124 -16.17 8.30 9.19
N LYS A 125 -16.43 9.53 9.62
CA LYS A 125 -16.86 10.64 8.77
C LYS A 125 -15.67 11.30 8.06
N HIS A 126 -14.46 11.16 8.59
CA HIS A 126 -13.24 11.75 8.06
C HIS A 126 -12.39 10.70 7.35
N MET A 127 -12.88 10.23 6.19
CA MET A 127 -12.14 9.32 5.35
C MET A 127 -11.09 10.10 4.54
N ALA A 128 -9.81 9.74 4.69
CA ALA A 128 -8.70 10.39 4.00
C ALA A 128 -8.45 9.81 2.61
N GLY A 129 -8.83 8.56 2.37
CA GLY A 129 -8.62 7.93 1.07
C GLY A 129 -9.48 6.70 0.85
N HIS A 130 -9.70 6.39 -0.42
CA HIS A 130 -10.44 5.22 -0.85
C HIS A 130 -9.77 4.57 -2.07
N ILE A 131 -9.41 3.30 -1.93
CA ILE A 131 -8.84 2.49 -3.01
C ILE A 131 -9.93 1.62 -3.61
N HIS A 132 -10.01 1.62 -4.94
CA HIS A 132 -10.85 0.72 -5.72
C HIS A 132 -10.01 -0.12 -6.66
N LYS A 133 -10.21 -1.44 -6.63
CA LYS A 133 -9.68 -2.35 -7.65
C LYS A 133 -10.62 -2.36 -8.85
N ARG A 134 -10.11 -2.03 -10.03
CA ARG A 134 -10.83 -2.23 -11.31
C ARG A 134 -10.38 -3.55 -11.91
N LEU A 135 -11.30 -4.47 -12.08
CA LEU A 135 -11.06 -5.74 -12.79
C LEU A 135 -11.09 -5.45 -14.30
N LEU A 136 -9.96 -5.19 -14.90
CA LEU A 136 -9.80 -5.19 -16.35
C LEU A 136 -9.35 -6.58 -16.79
N LYS A 137 -9.88 -7.11 -17.90
CA LYS A 137 -9.70 -8.49 -18.36
C LYS A 137 -8.25 -8.99 -18.49
N ILE A 138 -7.25 -8.12 -18.45
CA ILE A 138 -5.84 -8.45 -18.71
C ILE A 138 -4.88 -7.87 -17.65
N ARG A 139 -5.27 -6.83 -16.89
CA ARG A 139 -4.41 -6.14 -15.92
C ARG A 139 -5.22 -5.58 -14.77
N ASP A 140 -4.75 -5.83 -13.56
CA ASP A 140 -5.31 -5.19 -12.38
C ASP A 140 -4.91 -3.70 -12.38
N THR A 141 -5.90 -2.85 -12.17
CA THR A 141 -5.71 -1.41 -12.01
C THR A 141 -6.34 -1.00 -10.70
N TYR A 142 -5.56 -0.29 -9.89
CA TYR A 142 -6.03 0.28 -8.64
C TYR A 142 -6.14 1.78 -8.80
N LYS A 143 -7.27 2.33 -8.37
CA LYS A 143 -7.49 3.77 -8.29
C LYS A 143 -7.64 4.15 -6.83
N MET A 144 -6.86 5.12 -6.38
CA MET A 144 -6.96 5.71 -5.06
C MET A 144 -7.38 7.16 -5.17
N ASP A 145 -8.56 7.47 -4.64
CA ASP A 145 -9.03 8.83 -4.42
C ASP A 145 -8.67 9.23 -2.98
N PHE A 146 -8.02 10.38 -2.77
CA PHE A 146 -7.61 10.82 -1.45
C PHE A 146 -7.49 12.34 -1.30
N ASP A 147 -7.65 12.78 -0.05
CA ASP A 147 -7.43 14.17 0.37
C ASP A 147 -5.94 14.35 0.75
N GLU A 148 -5.21 15.14 -0.02
CA GLU A 148 -3.77 15.39 0.18
C GLU A 148 -3.47 16.08 1.51
N SER A 149 -4.42 16.84 2.05
CA SER A 149 -4.25 17.49 3.35
C SER A 149 -4.26 16.50 4.52
N ALA A 150 -5.02 15.38 4.36
CA ALA A 150 -5.14 14.35 5.37
C ALA A 150 -4.21 13.16 5.12
N LEU A 151 -3.94 12.83 3.86
CA LEU A 151 -3.12 11.69 3.44
C LEU A 151 -2.07 12.14 2.41
N PRO A 152 -0.80 12.31 2.80
CA PRO A 152 0.27 12.66 1.86
C PRO A 152 0.38 11.68 0.69
N PRO A 153 0.68 12.16 -0.55
CA PRO A 153 0.73 11.32 -1.75
C PRO A 153 1.65 10.11 -1.63
N GLN A 154 2.79 10.26 -0.97
CA GLN A 154 3.72 9.15 -0.71
C GLN A 154 3.08 8.06 0.13
N ILE A 155 2.34 8.41 1.20
CA ILE A 155 1.65 7.44 2.05
C ILE A 155 0.50 6.78 1.27
N ALA A 156 -0.21 7.55 0.45
CA ALA A 156 -1.24 7.02 -0.44
C ALA A 156 -0.67 5.97 -1.41
N ALA A 157 0.49 6.26 -2.02
CA ALA A 157 1.18 5.32 -2.90
C ALA A 157 1.64 4.05 -2.15
N ILE A 158 2.19 4.18 -0.94
CA ILE A 158 2.59 3.06 -0.07
C ILE A 158 1.38 2.16 0.23
N ILE A 159 0.25 2.74 0.64
CA ILE A 159 -0.97 1.97 0.96
C ILE A 159 -1.51 1.26 -0.28
N THR A 160 -1.48 1.91 -1.46
CA THR A 160 -1.97 1.31 -2.70
C THR A 160 -1.10 0.13 -3.14
N LEU A 161 0.23 0.30 -3.08
CA LEU A 161 1.19 -0.77 -3.37
C LEU A 161 1.05 -1.94 -2.40
N TRP A 162 0.94 -1.64 -1.08
CA TRP A 162 0.69 -2.67 -0.08
C TRP A 162 -0.62 -3.43 -0.35
N PHE A 163 -1.69 -2.74 -0.77
CA PHE A 163 -2.97 -3.39 -1.04
C PHE A 163 -2.85 -4.40 -2.19
N ASP A 164 -2.12 -4.07 -3.24
CA ASP A 164 -1.82 -5.00 -4.32
C ASP A 164 -1.04 -6.21 -3.81
N THR A 165 0.09 -5.98 -3.15
CA THR A 165 0.96 -7.05 -2.60
C THR A 165 0.22 -7.97 -1.62
N ALA A 166 -0.59 -7.41 -0.72
CA ALA A 166 -1.26 -8.17 0.34
C ALA A 166 -2.46 -9.00 -0.13
N PHE A 167 -3.11 -8.59 -1.23
CA PHE A 167 -4.34 -9.23 -1.72
C PHE A 167 -4.15 -10.00 -3.02
N HIS A 168 -3.10 -9.72 -3.79
CA HIS A 168 -2.82 -10.43 -5.04
C HIS A 168 -1.98 -11.70 -4.81
N ASN A 169 -1.00 -11.67 -3.91
CA ASN A 169 -0.13 -12.81 -3.61
C ASN A 169 -0.82 -13.95 -2.83
N ASN A 170 -2.07 -13.82 -2.44
CA ASN A 170 -2.85 -14.88 -1.77
C ASN A 170 -3.72 -15.71 -2.75
N GLN A 171 -3.55 -15.57 -4.07
CA GLN A 171 -4.32 -16.32 -5.08
C GLN A 171 -3.49 -17.35 -5.85
N HIS A 172 -2.27 -17.68 -5.38
CA HIS A 172 -1.45 -18.77 -5.93
C HIS A 172 -1.12 -19.82 -4.89
#